data_296cf0fdf67ebde4e15c07faeac551af
#
_entry.id   296cf0fdf67ebde4e15c07faeac551af
#
_cell.length_a   1.000
_cell.length_b   1.000
_cell.length_c   1.000
_cell.angle_alpha   90.00
_cell.angle_beta   90.00
_cell.angle_gamma   90.00
#
_symmetry.space_group_name_H-M   'P 1'
#
loop_
_entity.id
_entity.type
_entity.pdbx_description
1 polymer ?
#
loop_
_entity_poly.entity_id
_entity_poly.type
_entity_poly.pdbx_seq_one_letter_code
_entity_poly.pdbx_strand_id
1 'polypeptide(L)'
;MEFLNGVLFMSKNIIPKIAAVHDLSGCGRVSLNVVIPILTEMGLQVCPLPTAILSSHTQSPDFSFLDLTEQMSLFVKQWKKLGLKFDAIYTGYLGSPKQAEIVEELISAFHINDDQITITDPVLGDNGKLYKALDTEMIATMRRLIRKANVITPNLTELCLLLGIPYEQYM
;
A
#
# COMPACT_ATOMS: atom_id res chain seq x y z
N MET A 1 2.05 8.83 -34.62
CA MET A 1 3.07 9.84 -34.89
C MET A 1 2.42 10.86 -35.79
N GLU A 2 1.99 11.99 -35.25
CA GLU A 2 1.35 13.03 -36.04
C GLU A 2 2.32 14.18 -36.25
N PHE A 3 2.47 14.62 -37.50
CA PHE A 3 3.27 15.76 -37.86
C PHE A 3 2.34 16.97 -38.05
N LEU A 4 2.44 17.95 -37.17
CA LEU A 4 1.83 19.26 -37.36
C LEU A 4 2.95 20.31 -37.41
N ASN A 5 3.03 21.03 -38.56
CA ASN A 5 3.96 22.16 -38.79
C ASN A 5 5.47 21.84 -38.64
N GLY A 6 5.93 20.67 -39.06
CA GLY A 6 7.36 20.34 -39.11
C GLY A 6 8.06 20.19 -37.77
N VAL A 7 7.32 20.16 -36.66
CA VAL A 7 7.83 19.91 -35.33
C VAL A 7 7.46 18.49 -34.92
N LEU A 8 8.47 17.66 -34.66
CA LEU A 8 8.29 16.33 -34.11
C LEU A 8 7.84 16.47 -32.64
N PHE A 9 6.53 16.36 -32.38
CA PHE A 9 6.07 16.16 -31.02
C PHE A 9 6.40 14.73 -30.58
N MET A 10 7.53 14.57 -29.90
CA MET A 10 7.73 13.40 -29.05
C MET A 10 6.68 13.51 -27.94
N SER A 11 5.65 12.65 -27.95
CA SER A 11 4.81 12.45 -26.78
C SER A 11 5.78 12.10 -25.64
N LYS A 12 5.86 12.93 -24.60
CA LYS A 12 6.57 12.55 -23.38
C LYS A 12 5.85 11.31 -22.89
N ASN A 13 6.46 10.14 -23.07
CA ASN A 13 6.06 8.94 -22.33
C ASN A 13 6.29 9.25 -20.85
N ILE A 14 5.27 9.81 -20.22
CA ILE A 14 5.28 10.04 -18.79
C ILE A 14 5.11 8.64 -18.18
N ILE A 15 6.17 8.11 -17.59
CA ILE A 15 6.11 6.84 -16.85
C ILE A 15 5.19 7.07 -15.65
N PRO A 16 4.07 6.33 -15.55
CA PRO A 16 3.15 6.48 -14.42
C PRO A 16 3.86 6.13 -13.10
N LYS A 17 3.54 6.90 -12.05
CA LYS A 17 4.14 6.73 -10.73
C LYS A 17 3.14 6.16 -9.76
N ILE A 18 3.60 5.19 -8.97
CA ILE A 18 2.80 4.58 -7.92
C ILE A 18 3.48 4.72 -6.56
N ALA A 19 2.76 5.22 -5.56
CA ALA A 19 3.19 5.15 -4.17
C ALA A 19 2.84 3.77 -3.62
N ALA A 20 3.86 2.98 -3.25
CA ALA A 20 3.68 1.63 -2.73
C ALA A 20 3.97 1.61 -1.22
N VAL A 21 2.92 1.44 -0.42
CA VAL A 21 2.95 1.51 1.05
C VAL A 21 2.84 0.11 1.63
N HIS A 22 3.98 -0.52 1.90
CA HIS A 22 4.07 -1.91 2.39
C HIS A 22 5.30 -2.04 3.30
N ASP A 23 5.37 -3.12 4.06
CA ASP A 23 6.59 -3.49 4.77
C ASP A 23 7.70 -3.95 3.80
N LEU A 24 8.93 -3.98 4.29
CA LEU A 24 10.09 -4.52 3.61
C LEU A 24 10.62 -5.70 4.42
N SER A 25 10.43 -6.91 3.92
CA SER A 25 10.97 -8.13 4.49
C SER A 25 12.38 -8.41 3.95
N GLY A 26 13.34 -8.67 4.83
CA GLY A 26 14.74 -8.95 4.44
C GLY A 26 14.89 -10.28 3.68
N CYS A 27 13.97 -11.21 3.90
CA CYS A 27 13.93 -12.51 3.22
C CYS A 27 12.50 -12.87 2.88
N GLY A 28 12.29 -13.49 1.72
CA GLY A 28 10.98 -13.92 1.23
C GLY A 28 10.47 -13.10 0.03
N ARG A 29 9.50 -13.67 -0.67
CA ARG A 29 8.82 -13.03 -1.81
C ARG A 29 7.50 -12.45 -1.36
N VAL A 30 7.57 -11.41 -0.55
CA VAL A 30 6.41 -10.75 0.05
C VAL A 30 6.59 -9.23 0.04
N SER A 31 5.51 -8.51 0.17
CA SER A 31 5.49 -7.05 0.38
C SER A 31 6.31 -6.28 -0.67
N LEU A 32 7.13 -5.29 -0.31
CA LEU A 32 7.92 -4.49 -1.26
C LEU A 32 8.85 -5.32 -2.15
N ASN A 33 9.33 -6.48 -1.66
CA ASN A 33 10.19 -7.36 -2.46
C ASN A 33 9.48 -7.96 -3.69
N VAL A 34 8.14 -7.99 -3.68
CA VAL A 34 7.31 -8.45 -4.80
C VAL A 34 6.72 -7.27 -5.56
N VAL A 35 6.21 -6.28 -4.83
CA VAL A 35 5.55 -5.11 -5.41
C VAL A 35 6.49 -4.33 -6.33
N ILE A 36 7.72 -4.06 -5.88
CA ILE A 36 8.67 -3.25 -6.65
C ILE A 36 9.01 -3.93 -7.99
N PRO A 37 9.51 -5.18 -8.05
CA PRO A 37 9.91 -5.77 -9.33
C PRO A 37 8.72 -5.98 -10.28
N ILE A 38 7.55 -6.40 -9.77
CA ILE A 38 6.38 -6.63 -10.62
C ILE A 38 5.91 -5.31 -11.25
N LEU A 39 5.69 -4.27 -10.46
CA LEU A 39 5.21 -3.00 -10.98
C LEU A 39 6.23 -2.31 -11.88
N THR A 40 7.53 -2.48 -11.60
CA THR A 40 8.61 -1.96 -12.46
C THR A 40 8.61 -2.67 -13.81
N GLU A 41 8.44 -3.99 -13.84
CA GLU A 41 8.35 -4.77 -15.08
C GLU A 41 7.09 -4.41 -15.89
N MET A 42 6.03 -3.99 -15.23
CA MET A 42 4.82 -3.44 -15.86
C MET A 42 5.02 -2.02 -16.42
N GLY A 43 6.21 -1.43 -16.30
CA GLY A 43 6.53 -0.09 -16.81
C GLY A 43 6.14 1.05 -15.87
N LEU A 44 5.92 0.80 -14.59
CA LEU A 44 5.59 1.81 -13.60
C LEU A 44 6.82 2.26 -12.81
N GLN A 45 6.87 3.55 -12.45
CA GLN A 45 7.84 4.06 -11.49
C GLN A 45 7.31 3.85 -10.07
N VAL A 46 7.88 2.91 -9.33
CA VAL A 46 7.50 2.64 -7.95
C VAL A 46 8.20 3.60 -7.00
N CYS A 47 7.44 4.26 -6.13
CA CYS A 47 7.93 5.09 -5.03
C CYS A 47 7.58 4.37 -3.72
N PRO A 48 8.51 3.60 -3.13
CA PRO A 48 8.21 2.83 -1.94
C PRO A 48 8.13 3.72 -0.69
N LEU A 49 7.09 3.48 0.12
CA LEU A 49 6.91 4.01 1.47
C LEU A 49 6.88 2.83 2.44
N PRO A 50 8.04 2.43 2.99
CA PRO A 50 8.08 1.27 3.87
C PRO A 50 7.39 1.57 5.21
N THR A 51 6.51 0.65 5.64
CA THR A 51 5.79 0.72 6.92
C THR A 51 6.60 0.12 8.08
N ALA A 52 7.39 -0.89 7.76
CA ALA A 52 8.30 -1.57 8.67
C ALA A 52 9.44 -2.24 7.90
N ILE A 53 10.54 -2.55 8.58
CA ILE A 53 11.58 -3.43 8.08
C ILE A 53 11.61 -4.67 8.97
N LEU A 54 11.52 -5.85 8.34
CA LEU A 54 11.60 -7.14 9.01
C LEU A 54 12.84 -7.89 8.53
N SER A 55 13.53 -8.61 9.42
CA SER A 55 14.65 -9.47 8.99
C SER A 55 14.19 -10.66 8.16
N SER A 56 12.93 -11.09 8.33
CA SER A 56 12.26 -12.16 7.59
C SER A 56 10.77 -11.83 7.50
N HIS A 57 9.95 -12.68 6.89
CA HIS A 57 8.49 -12.53 6.89
C HIS A 57 7.87 -12.97 8.23
N THR A 58 6.65 -12.52 8.51
CA THR A 58 5.95 -12.73 9.79
C THR A 58 5.59 -14.19 10.11
N GLN A 59 5.71 -15.12 9.18
CA GLN A 59 5.54 -16.56 9.41
C GLN A 59 6.82 -17.22 9.96
N SER A 60 7.96 -16.52 9.97
CA SER A 60 9.17 -17.00 10.63
C SER A 60 8.96 -16.97 12.15
N PRO A 61 9.43 -17.99 12.89
CA PRO A 61 9.23 -18.03 14.34
C PRO A 61 9.93 -16.86 15.06
N ASP A 62 11.08 -16.44 14.54
CA ASP A 62 11.88 -15.33 15.08
C ASP A 62 12.27 -14.37 13.95
N PHE A 63 11.92 -13.10 14.10
CA PHE A 63 12.35 -12.03 13.20
C PHE A 63 12.56 -10.74 13.98
N SER A 64 13.50 -9.93 13.54
CA SER A 64 13.61 -8.56 14.03
C SER A 64 12.63 -7.67 13.29
N PHE A 65 12.08 -6.68 13.99
CA PHE A 65 11.07 -5.77 13.48
C PHE A 65 11.47 -4.33 13.83
N LEU A 66 11.50 -3.48 12.82
CA LEU A 66 11.70 -2.04 12.96
C LEU A 66 10.46 -1.32 12.45
N ASP A 67 9.71 -0.68 13.34
CA ASP A 67 8.59 0.20 12.97
C ASP A 67 9.09 1.47 12.30
N LEU A 68 8.43 1.90 11.22
CA LEU A 68 8.79 3.09 10.47
C LEU A 68 7.70 4.18 10.50
N THR A 69 6.79 4.15 11.46
CA THR A 69 5.67 5.09 11.56
C THR A 69 6.12 6.55 11.47
N GLU A 70 7.15 6.94 12.23
CA GLU A 70 7.66 8.32 12.20
C GLU A 70 8.28 8.66 10.86
N GLN A 71 9.02 7.71 10.26
CA GLN A 71 9.66 7.90 8.96
C GLN A 71 8.61 8.05 7.85
N MET A 72 7.50 7.32 7.89
CA MET A 72 6.40 7.48 6.93
C MET A 72 5.91 8.93 6.88
N SER A 73 5.69 9.55 8.04
CA SER A 73 5.28 10.97 8.12
C SER A 73 6.31 11.91 7.48
N LEU A 74 7.60 11.65 7.67
CA LEU A 74 8.68 12.44 7.06
C LEU A 74 8.73 12.26 5.54
N PHE A 75 8.51 11.03 5.03
CA PHE A 75 8.40 10.76 3.59
C PHE A 75 7.25 11.55 2.96
N VAL A 76 6.04 11.44 3.52
CA VAL A 76 4.86 12.17 3.04
C VAL A 76 5.13 13.67 2.99
N LYS A 77 5.69 14.23 4.06
CA LYS A 77 6.07 15.65 4.15
C LYS A 77 7.10 16.05 3.09
N GLN A 78 8.11 15.21 2.85
CA GLN A 78 9.14 15.47 1.85
C GLN A 78 8.58 15.36 0.43
N TRP A 79 7.74 14.36 0.15
CA TRP A 79 7.11 14.19 -1.15
C TRP A 79 6.19 15.36 -1.51
N LYS A 80 5.46 15.92 -0.52
CA LYS A 80 4.71 17.17 -0.69
C LYS A 80 5.61 18.33 -1.11
N LYS A 81 6.75 18.53 -0.43
CA LYS A 81 7.71 19.57 -0.76
C LYS A 81 8.30 19.42 -2.17
N LEU A 82 8.52 18.18 -2.61
CA LEU A 82 9.01 17.87 -3.94
C LEU A 82 7.94 18.02 -5.04
N GLY A 83 6.69 18.26 -4.67
CA GLY A 83 5.57 18.36 -5.62
C GLY A 83 5.32 17.06 -6.39
N LEU A 84 5.60 15.90 -5.76
CA LEU A 84 5.36 14.61 -6.40
C LEU A 84 3.87 14.44 -6.72
N LYS A 85 3.61 13.72 -7.80
CA LYS A 85 2.26 13.29 -8.21
C LYS A 85 2.30 11.78 -8.43
N PHE A 86 1.24 11.11 -8.03
CA PHE A 86 1.08 9.67 -8.18
C PHE A 86 -0.16 9.37 -9.01
N ASP A 87 -0.04 8.48 -9.98
CA ASP A 87 -1.16 7.98 -10.77
C ASP A 87 -1.94 6.91 -9.99
N ALA A 88 -1.26 6.25 -9.05
CA ALA A 88 -1.89 5.31 -8.13
C ALA A 88 -1.23 5.29 -6.75
N ILE A 89 -1.99 4.86 -5.74
CA ILE A 89 -1.51 4.55 -4.39
C ILE A 89 -1.89 3.09 -4.10
N TYR A 90 -0.90 2.27 -3.75
CA TYR A 90 -1.11 0.88 -3.39
C TYR A 90 -0.63 0.60 -1.97
N THR A 91 -1.54 0.20 -1.10
CA THR A 91 -1.26 -0.04 0.31
C THR A 91 -1.44 -1.52 0.67
N GLY A 92 -0.60 -2.02 1.56
CA GLY A 92 -0.68 -3.37 2.13
C GLY A 92 -0.55 -3.34 3.65
N TYR A 93 0.40 -4.08 4.21
CA TYR A 93 0.56 -4.20 5.66
C TYR A 93 0.79 -2.86 6.35
N LEU A 94 -0.04 -2.58 7.34
CA LEU A 94 0.08 -1.45 8.28
C LEU A 94 0.14 -2.00 9.70
N GLY A 95 1.19 -1.63 10.44
CA GLY A 95 1.45 -2.15 11.79
C GLY A 95 0.65 -1.49 12.90
N SER A 96 -0.04 -0.37 12.63
CA SER A 96 -0.79 0.37 13.65
C SER A 96 -1.87 1.28 13.06
N PRO A 97 -2.89 1.68 13.85
CA PRO A 97 -3.85 2.70 13.47
C PRO A 97 -3.19 4.02 13.05
N LYS A 98 -2.07 4.38 13.68
CA LYS A 98 -1.32 5.58 13.33
C LYS A 98 -0.75 5.56 11.92
N GLN A 99 -0.27 4.41 11.46
CA GLN A 99 0.16 4.24 10.06
C GLN A 99 -1.00 4.41 9.08
N ALA A 100 -2.19 3.91 9.43
CA ALA A 100 -3.37 4.11 8.60
C ALA A 100 -3.78 5.59 8.50
N GLU A 101 -3.67 6.37 9.58
CA GLU A 101 -3.88 7.82 9.53
C GLU A 101 -2.90 8.51 8.58
N ILE A 102 -1.63 8.10 8.58
CA ILE A 102 -0.61 8.64 7.65
C ILE A 102 -0.96 8.27 6.20
N VAL A 103 -1.48 7.06 5.96
CA VAL A 103 -1.95 6.64 4.63
C VAL A 103 -3.18 7.45 4.20
N GLU A 104 -4.12 7.72 5.11
CA GLU A 104 -5.26 8.58 4.82
C GLU A 104 -4.81 10.01 4.47
N GLU A 105 -3.79 10.52 5.16
CA GLU A 105 -3.14 11.80 4.83
C GLU A 105 -2.48 11.74 3.45
N LEU A 106 -1.74 10.67 3.15
CA LEU A 106 -1.10 10.44 1.85
C LEU A 106 -2.14 10.49 0.73
N ILE A 107 -3.22 9.69 0.83
CA ILE A 107 -4.30 9.65 -0.16
C ILE A 107 -4.88 11.05 -0.37
N SER A 108 -5.20 11.76 0.71
CA SER A 108 -5.82 13.08 0.63
C SER A 108 -4.88 14.15 0.06
N ALA A 109 -3.59 14.09 0.43
CA ALA A 109 -2.61 15.08 0.05
C ALA A 109 -2.12 14.96 -1.39
N PHE A 110 -2.19 13.77 -1.96
CA PHE A 110 -1.72 13.47 -3.31
C PHE A 110 -2.87 13.14 -4.27
N HIS A 111 -4.11 13.38 -3.85
CA HIS A 111 -5.25 13.30 -4.75
C HIS A 111 -5.11 14.35 -5.85
N ILE A 112 -5.08 13.92 -7.10
CA ILE A 112 -4.90 14.81 -8.27
C ILE A 112 -6.17 14.93 -9.11
N ASN A 113 -6.91 13.85 -9.27
CA ASN A 113 -8.17 13.78 -10.03
C ASN A 113 -8.85 12.43 -9.79
N ASP A 114 -10.02 12.25 -10.37
CA ASP A 114 -10.83 11.03 -10.23
C ASP A 114 -10.26 9.81 -10.99
N ASP A 115 -9.26 10.01 -11.86
CA ASP A 115 -8.58 8.91 -12.57
C ASP A 115 -7.49 8.25 -11.70
N GLN A 116 -7.08 8.89 -10.58
CA GLN A 116 -6.12 8.31 -9.66
C GLN A 116 -6.71 7.09 -8.96
N ILE A 117 -5.99 5.98 -9.00
CA ILE A 117 -6.45 4.71 -8.41
C ILE A 117 -5.82 4.51 -7.03
N THR A 118 -6.64 4.25 -6.03
CA THR A 118 -6.21 3.78 -4.71
C THR A 118 -6.57 2.30 -4.56
N ILE A 119 -5.56 1.47 -4.33
CA ILE A 119 -5.69 0.03 -4.08
C ILE A 119 -5.31 -0.23 -2.63
N THR A 120 -6.14 -0.93 -1.89
CA THR A 120 -5.85 -1.33 -0.51
C THR A 120 -5.95 -2.84 -0.36
N ASP A 121 -4.83 -3.46 -0.05
CA ASP A 121 -4.76 -4.81 0.46
C ASP A 121 -4.93 -4.76 1.99
N PRO A 122 -6.07 -5.19 2.54
CA PRO A 122 -6.38 -4.99 3.94
C PRO A 122 -5.74 -6.08 4.81
N VAL A 123 -4.43 -6.15 4.82
CA VAL A 123 -3.62 -7.17 5.51
C VAL A 123 -3.94 -7.22 7.01
N LEU A 124 -4.86 -8.10 7.41
CA LEU A 124 -5.33 -8.26 8.78
C LEU A 124 -5.08 -9.64 9.35
N GLY A 125 -5.16 -10.68 8.53
CA GLY A 125 -5.08 -12.04 9.03
C GLY A 125 -5.15 -13.12 7.95
N ASP A 126 -5.03 -14.36 8.39
CA ASP A 126 -5.10 -15.54 7.54
C ASP A 126 -5.61 -16.75 8.32
N ASN A 127 -6.17 -17.76 7.60
CA ASN A 127 -6.70 -19.01 8.19
C ASN A 127 -7.68 -18.76 9.36
N GLY A 128 -8.59 -17.80 9.21
CA GLY A 128 -9.61 -17.45 10.19
C GLY A 128 -9.11 -16.66 11.41
N LYS A 129 -7.85 -16.23 11.41
CA LYS A 129 -7.23 -15.58 12.58
C LYS A 129 -6.62 -14.22 12.22
N LEU A 130 -6.84 -13.26 13.12
CA LEU A 130 -6.13 -11.99 13.10
C LEU A 130 -4.63 -12.23 13.34
N TYR A 131 -3.75 -11.50 12.66
CA TYR A 131 -2.32 -11.55 12.92
C TYR A 131 -2.01 -11.09 14.35
N LYS A 132 -1.07 -11.81 15.02
CA LYS A 132 -0.72 -11.58 16.43
C LYS A 132 -0.26 -10.15 16.76
N ALA A 133 0.29 -9.46 15.78
CA ALA A 133 0.77 -8.08 15.93
C ALA A 133 -0.36 -7.04 15.84
N LEU A 134 -1.57 -7.44 15.49
CA LEU A 134 -2.73 -6.56 15.28
C LEU A 134 -3.81 -6.82 16.33
N ASP A 135 -4.62 -5.82 16.59
CA ASP A 135 -5.75 -5.87 17.50
C ASP A 135 -7.08 -5.54 16.80
N THR A 136 -8.16 -5.55 17.55
CA THR A 136 -9.50 -5.24 17.03
C THR A 136 -9.66 -3.78 16.62
N GLU A 137 -8.88 -2.86 17.15
CA GLU A 137 -8.85 -1.47 16.75
C GLU A 137 -8.38 -1.34 15.30
N MET A 138 -7.40 -2.18 14.91
CA MET A 138 -6.91 -2.21 13.53
C MET A 138 -7.99 -2.64 12.54
N ILE A 139 -8.90 -3.55 12.91
CA ILE A 139 -10.06 -3.92 12.07
C ILE A 139 -10.95 -2.71 11.79
N ALA A 140 -11.29 -1.95 12.85
CA ALA A 140 -12.12 -0.75 12.72
C ALA A 140 -11.42 0.32 11.86
N THR A 141 -10.13 0.48 12.05
CA THR A 141 -9.29 1.40 11.29
C THR A 141 -9.22 0.99 9.80
N MET A 142 -9.01 -0.29 9.52
CA MET A 142 -8.99 -0.79 8.14
C MET A 142 -10.35 -0.64 7.45
N ARG A 143 -11.46 -0.87 8.17
CA ARG A 143 -12.81 -0.59 7.65
C ARG A 143 -13.00 0.87 7.22
N ARG A 144 -12.36 1.81 7.91
CA ARG A 144 -12.38 3.23 7.55
C ARG A 144 -11.49 3.50 6.33
N LEU A 145 -10.28 2.94 6.30
CA LEU A 145 -9.33 3.14 5.22
C LEU A 145 -9.85 2.61 3.88
N ILE A 146 -10.40 1.39 3.84
CA ILE A 146 -10.89 0.78 2.59
C ILE A 146 -12.02 1.56 1.92
N ARG A 147 -12.74 2.43 2.66
CA ARG A 147 -13.76 3.31 2.07
C ARG A 147 -13.17 4.39 1.16
N LYS A 148 -11.86 4.62 1.24
CA LYS A 148 -11.12 5.56 0.38
C LYS A 148 -10.49 4.86 -0.81
N ALA A 149 -10.57 3.54 -0.90
CA ALA A 149 -10.00 2.75 -1.97
C ALA A 149 -11.00 2.58 -3.13
N ASN A 150 -10.46 2.57 -4.35
CA ASN A 150 -11.21 2.18 -5.55
C ASN A 150 -11.24 0.66 -5.71
N VAL A 151 -10.19 -0.02 -5.22
CA VAL A 151 -10.04 -1.47 -5.28
C VAL A 151 -9.55 -1.98 -3.93
N ILE A 152 -10.11 -3.09 -3.46
CA ILE A 152 -9.63 -3.82 -2.29
C ILE A 152 -9.37 -5.28 -2.64
N THR A 153 -8.38 -5.91 -2.02
CA THR A 153 -7.93 -7.28 -2.32
C THR A 153 -7.93 -8.19 -1.09
N PRO A 154 -9.02 -8.27 -0.31
CA PRO A 154 -9.07 -9.07 0.90
C PRO A 154 -9.06 -10.57 0.58
N ASN A 155 -8.31 -11.36 1.36
CA ASN A 155 -8.52 -12.80 1.45
C ASN A 155 -9.81 -13.11 2.22
N LEU A 156 -10.23 -14.38 2.28
CA LEU A 156 -11.47 -14.78 2.94
C LEU A 156 -11.49 -14.41 4.44
N THR A 157 -10.38 -14.57 5.14
CA THR A 157 -10.25 -14.19 6.56
C THR A 157 -10.45 -12.69 6.75
N GLU A 158 -9.78 -11.90 5.96
CA GLU A 158 -9.85 -10.45 5.99
C GLU A 158 -11.26 -9.95 5.67
N LEU A 159 -11.89 -10.57 4.66
CA LEU A 159 -13.27 -10.27 4.33
C LEU A 159 -14.21 -10.55 5.51
N CYS A 160 -14.08 -11.71 6.17
CA CYS A 160 -14.85 -12.06 7.35
C CYS A 160 -14.62 -11.08 8.50
N LEU A 161 -13.36 -10.71 8.78
CA LEU A 161 -13.00 -9.73 9.79
C LEU A 161 -13.61 -8.36 9.49
N LEU A 162 -13.53 -7.92 8.23
CA LEU A 162 -14.07 -6.64 7.80
C LEU A 162 -15.59 -6.58 7.85
N LEU A 163 -16.28 -7.68 7.56
CA LEU A 163 -17.74 -7.76 7.64
C LEU A 163 -18.25 -8.08 9.05
N GLY A 164 -17.41 -8.61 9.92
CA GLY A 164 -17.80 -9.05 11.27
C GLY A 164 -18.61 -10.35 11.25
N ILE A 165 -18.30 -11.24 10.30
CA ILE A 165 -18.97 -12.55 10.13
C ILE A 165 -18.01 -13.69 10.49
N PRO A 166 -18.52 -14.82 11.03
CA PRO A 166 -17.69 -15.95 11.39
C PRO A 166 -17.05 -16.60 10.16
N TYR A 167 -15.74 -16.87 10.23
CA TYR A 167 -14.97 -17.52 9.16
C TYR A 167 -15.43 -18.93 8.89
N GLU A 168 -15.83 -19.68 9.94
CA GLU A 168 -16.24 -21.08 9.89
C GLU A 168 -17.48 -21.34 9.03
N GLN A 169 -18.25 -20.30 8.73
CA GLN A 169 -19.44 -20.41 7.84
C GLN A 169 -19.06 -20.60 6.37
N TYR A 170 -17.79 -20.41 6.01
CA TYR A 170 -17.32 -20.42 4.62
C TYR A 170 -16.25 -21.49 4.36
N MET A 171 -15.97 -22.32 5.36
CA MET A 171 -15.11 -23.49 5.28
C MET A 171 -15.96 -24.77 5.13
#